data_6e42c86424ab0815319811a938811293
#
_entry.id   6e42c86424ab0815319811a938811293
#
_cell.length_a   1.000
_cell.length_b   1.000
_cell.length_c   1.000
_cell.angle_alpha   90.00
_cell.angle_beta   90.00
_cell.angle_gamma   90.00
#
_symmetry.space_group_name_H-M   'P 1'
#
loop_
_entity.id
_entity.type
_entity.pdbx_description
1 polymer ?
#
loop_
_entity_poly.entity_id
_entity_poly.type
_entity_poly.pdbx_seq_one_letter_code
_entity_poly.pdbx_strand_id
1 'polypeptide(L)'
;MANHFSALKRTRQTEKKTAVNRANMSRLRTQLRKLKTAVASGDQSQTSAVYSETVSLIDKSVKKGVIHKNTGSRYKSRLSARVKKAAAAK
;
A
#
# COMPACT_ATOMS: atom_id res chain seq x y z
N MET A 1 9.73 23.92 -31.68
CA MET A 1 10.79 24.19 -30.68
C MET A 1 10.25 24.23 -29.27
N ALA A 2 9.21 25.01 -28.97
CA ALA A 2 8.57 25.00 -27.63
C ALA A 2 8.10 23.62 -27.20
N ASN A 3 7.58 22.80 -28.13
CA ASN A 3 7.09 21.47 -27.86
C ASN A 3 8.19 20.50 -27.40
N HIS A 4 9.41 20.70 -27.87
CA HIS A 4 10.56 19.85 -27.51
C HIS A 4 10.91 20.01 -26.02
N PHE A 5 10.99 21.25 -25.54
CA PHE A 5 11.28 21.52 -24.13
C PHE A 5 10.15 21.03 -23.21
N SER A 6 8.91 21.21 -23.63
CA SER A 6 7.75 20.71 -22.89
C SER A 6 7.76 19.18 -22.78
N ALA A 7 8.12 18.48 -23.86
CA ALA A 7 8.22 17.02 -23.86
C ALA A 7 9.31 16.53 -22.91
N LEU A 8 10.48 17.18 -22.92
CA LEU A 8 11.58 16.82 -21.99
C LEU A 8 11.18 17.05 -20.55
N LYS A 9 10.50 18.16 -20.26
CA LYS A 9 10.02 18.46 -18.91
C LYS A 9 9.02 17.41 -18.43
N ARG A 10 8.08 17.02 -19.29
CA ARG A 10 7.10 15.96 -18.97
C ARG A 10 7.78 14.63 -18.70
N THR A 11 8.78 14.28 -19.50
CA THR A 11 9.54 13.03 -19.32
C THR A 11 10.22 13.02 -17.96
N ARG A 12 10.87 14.11 -17.56
CA ARG A 12 11.51 14.24 -16.24
C ARG A 12 10.50 14.09 -15.10
N GLN A 13 9.34 14.75 -15.23
CA GLN A 13 8.27 14.68 -14.23
C GLN A 13 7.73 13.26 -14.13
N THR A 14 7.54 12.59 -15.26
CA THR A 14 7.07 11.20 -15.30
C THR A 14 8.08 10.27 -14.65
N GLU A 15 9.36 10.44 -14.92
CA GLU A 15 10.43 9.63 -14.30
C GLU A 15 10.45 9.80 -12.78
N LYS A 16 10.33 11.02 -12.27
CA LYS A 16 10.26 11.29 -10.83
C LYS A 16 9.04 10.66 -10.21
N LYS A 17 7.87 10.81 -10.83
CA LYS A 17 6.62 10.22 -10.35
C LYS A 17 6.70 8.71 -10.34
N THR A 18 7.27 8.11 -11.39
CA THR A 18 7.44 6.67 -11.49
C THR A 18 8.35 6.14 -10.37
N ALA A 19 9.46 6.83 -10.10
CA ALA A 19 10.37 6.44 -9.03
C ALA A 19 9.69 6.52 -7.66
N VAL A 20 8.94 7.60 -7.38
CA VAL A 20 8.18 7.76 -6.14
C VAL A 20 7.11 6.68 -6.01
N ASN A 21 6.37 6.41 -7.08
CA ASN A 21 5.32 5.40 -7.08
C ASN A 21 5.89 4.00 -6.84
N ARG A 22 7.03 3.67 -7.44
CA ARG A 22 7.72 2.39 -7.19
C ARG A 22 8.14 2.25 -5.74
N ALA A 23 8.70 3.30 -5.15
CA ALA A 23 9.08 3.30 -3.74
C ALA A 23 7.86 3.11 -2.84
N ASN A 24 6.76 3.80 -3.12
CA ASN A 24 5.52 3.68 -2.37
C ASN A 24 4.89 2.29 -2.52
N MET A 25 4.90 1.72 -3.72
CA MET A 25 4.42 0.35 -3.94
C MET A 25 5.28 -0.68 -3.21
N SER A 26 6.59 -0.48 -3.20
CA SER A 26 7.51 -1.35 -2.48
C SER A 26 7.23 -1.33 -0.97
N ARG A 27 7.00 -0.15 -0.40
CA ARG A 27 6.63 0.02 1.00
C ARG A 27 5.30 -0.67 1.31
N LEU A 28 4.32 -0.52 0.42
CA LEU A 28 3.02 -1.15 0.58
C LEU A 28 3.14 -2.67 0.57
N ARG A 29 3.89 -3.22 -0.37
CA ARG A 29 4.13 -4.68 -0.45
C ARG A 29 4.84 -5.20 0.79
N THR A 30 5.84 -4.48 1.28
CA THR A 30 6.57 -4.82 2.50
C THR A 30 5.62 -4.83 3.69
N GLN A 31 4.75 -3.82 3.80
CA GLN A 31 3.78 -3.73 4.89
C GLN A 31 2.75 -4.87 4.82
N LEU A 32 2.29 -5.23 3.63
CA LEU A 32 1.38 -6.35 3.43
C LEU A 32 2.01 -7.68 3.86
N ARG A 33 3.29 -7.90 3.53
CA ARG A 33 4.05 -9.07 3.99
C ARG A 33 4.18 -9.09 5.50
N LYS A 34 4.47 -7.95 6.08
CA LYS A 34 4.63 -7.81 7.53
C LYS A 34 3.35 -8.18 8.25
N LEU A 35 2.20 -7.73 7.73
CA LEU A 35 0.90 -8.09 8.29
C LEU A 35 0.63 -9.59 8.14
N LYS A 36 0.94 -10.16 6.98
CA LYS A 36 0.77 -11.59 6.73
C LYS A 36 1.59 -12.43 7.71
N THR A 37 2.83 -12.03 7.96
CA THR A 37 3.71 -12.67 8.93
C THR A 37 3.17 -12.53 10.35
N ALA A 38 2.66 -11.36 10.72
CA ALA A 38 2.08 -11.13 12.04
C ALA A 38 0.85 -11.99 12.27
N VAL A 39 -0.02 -12.13 11.26
CA VAL A 39 -1.19 -13.01 11.32
C VAL A 39 -0.77 -14.47 11.50
N ALA A 40 0.24 -14.90 10.76
CA ALA A 40 0.76 -16.26 10.83
C ALA A 40 1.40 -16.57 12.20
N SER A 41 2.03 -15.57 12.84
CA SER A 41 2.64 -15.75 14.17
C SER A 41 1.61 -15.91 15.29
N GLY A 42 0.37 -15.48 15.06
CA GLY A 42 -0.69 -15.62 16.03
C GLY A 42 -0.68 -14.59 17.16
N ASP A 43 0.20 -13.61 17.14
CA ASP A 43 0.24 -12.54 18.15
C ASP A 43 -0.81 -11.48 17.79
N GLN A 44 -1.90 -11.43 18.56
CA GLN A 44 -3.00 -10.52 18.32
C GLN A 44 -2.61 -9.05 18.53
N SER A 45 -1.79 -8.74 19.52
CA SER A 45 -1.32 -7.39 19.77
C SER A 45 -0.51 -6.87 18.58
N GLN A 46 0.44 -7.66 18.11
CA GLN A 46 1.28 -7.33 16.98
C GLN A 46 0.45 -7.22 15.69
N THR A 47 -0.46 -8.17 15.48
CA THR A 47 -1.36 -8.19 14.32
C THR A 47 -2.22 -6.94 14.28
N SER A 48 -2.80 -6.54 15.41
CA SER A 48 -3.64 -5.35 15.50
C SER A 48 -2.85 -4.07 15.18
N ALA A 49 -1.64 -3.93 15.74
CA ALA A 49 -0.78 -2.78 15.49
C ALA A 49 -0.38 -2.70 14.01
N VAL A 50 0.08 -3.81 13.44
CA VAL A 50 0.49 -3.87 12.03
C VAL A 50 -0.70 -3.64 11.11
N TYR A 51 -1.87 -4.17 11.45
CA TYR A 51 -3.11 -3.95 10.69
C TYR A 51 -3.46 -2.46 10.61
N SER A 52 -3.43 -1.76 11.73
CA SER A 52 -3.69 -0.31 11.76
C SER A 52 -2.71 0.46 10.88
N GLU A 53 -1.42 0.14 10.96
CA GLU A 53 -0.40 0.74 10.12
C GLU A 53 -0.64 0.47 8.64
N THR A 54 -1.04 -0.77 8.32
CA THR A 54 -1.30 -1.21 6.94
C THR A 54 -2.48 -0.47 6.34
N VAL A 55 -3.58 -0.36 7.09
CA VAL A 55 -4.78 0.38 6.65
C VAL A 55 -4.43 1.84 6.39
N SER A 56 -3.69 2.46 7.30
CA SER A 56 -3.23 3.84 7.16
C SER A 56 -2.39 4.03 5.89
N LEU A 57 -1.47 3.10 5.63
CA LEU A 57 -0.61 3.14 4.44
C LEU A 57 -1.42 2.95 3.16
N ILE A 58 -2.41 2.06 3.15
CA ILE A 58 -3.31 1.86 2.02
C ILE A 58 -4.08 3.15 1.72
N ASP A 59 -4.64 3.80 2.73
CA ASP A 59 -5.36 5.06 2.56
C ASP A 59 -4.46 6.16 1.99
N LYS A 60 -3.25 6.27 2.50
CA LYS A 60 -2.25 7.21 1.97
C LYS A 60 -1.89 6.91 0.53
N SER A 61 -1.75 5.63 0.18
CA SER A 61 -1.43 5.20 -1.18
C SER A 61 -2.55 5.54 -2.16
N VAL A 62 -3.80 5.37 -1.76
CA VAL A 62 -4.97 5.78 -2.56
C VAL A 62 -4.97 7.30 -2.75
N LYS A 63 -4.74 8.04 -1.68
CA LYS A 63 -4.71 9.51 -1.72
C LYS A 63 -3.61 10.04 -2.63
N LYS A 64 -2.44 9.41 -2.63
CA LYS A 64 -1.31 9.78 -3.48
C LYS A 64 -1.45 9.29 -4.92
N GLY A 65 -2.45 8.46 -5.22
CA GLY A 65 -2.65 7.90 -6.55
C GLY A 65 -1.75 6.73 -6.90
N VAL A 66 -1.07 6.13 -5.92
CA VAL A 66 -0.23 4.94 -6.12
C VAL A 66 -1.08 3.74 -6.50
N ILE A 67 -2.23 3.60 -5.85
CA ILE A 67 -3.21 2.55 -6.15
C ILE A 67 -4.58 3.19 -6.35
N HIS A 68 -5.42 2.52 -7.13
CA HIS A 68 -6.79 2.97 -7.37
C HIS A 68 -7.64 2.76 -6.11
N LYS A 69 -8.65 3.61 -5.93
CA LYS A 69 -9.60 3.53 -4.81
C LYS A 69 -10.22 2.14 -4.66
N ASN A 70 -10.61 1.53 -5.77
CA ASN A 70 -11.22 0.19 -5.76
C ASN A 70 -10.22 -0.88 -5.29
N THR A 71 -8.96 -0.77 -5.69
CA THR A 71 -7.88 -1.66 -5.25
C THR A 71 -7.64 -1.50 -3.75
N GLY A 72 -7.63 -0.26 -3.25
CA GLY A 72 -7.48 0.03 -1.83
C GLY A 72 -8.60 -0.58 -1.00
N SER A 73 -9.85 -0.43 -1.45
CA SER A 73 -11.01 -1.01 -0.78
C SER A 73 -10.94 -2.53 -0.75
N ARG A 74 -10.49 -3.15 -1.84
CA ARG A 74 -10.32 -4.60 -1.94
C ARG A 74 -9.27 -5.10 -0.95
N TYR A 75 -8.13 -4.42 -0.87
CA TYR A 75 -7.08 -4.76 0.09
C TYR A 75 -7.57 -4.68 1.54
N LYS A 76 -8.23 -3.58 1.89
CA LYS A 76 -8.78 -3.41 3.24
C LYS A 76 -9.76 -4.52 3.59
N SER A 77 -10.68 -4.85 2.69
CA SER A 77 -11.67 -5.89 2.88
C SER A 77 -11.03 -7.25 3.12
N ARG A 78 -10.08 -7.63 2.28
CA ARG A 78 -9.35 -8.91 2.40
C ARG A 78 -8.55 -8.99 3.68
N LEU A 79 -7.85 -7.91 4.04
CA LEU A 79 -7.04 -7.87 5.26
C LEU A 79 -7.92 -7.93 6.51
N SER A 80 -9.04 -7.22 6.51
CA SER A 80 -10.02 -7.27 7.60
C SER A 80 -10.53 -8.70 7.81
N ALA A 81 -10.88 -9.39 6.73
CA ALA A 81 -11.32 -10.79 6.79
C ALA A 81 -10.25 -11.72 7.36
N ARG A 82 -9.00 -11.55 6.94
CA ARG A 82 -7.88 -12.37 7.44
C ARG A 82 -7.63 -12.15 8.92
N VAL A 83 -7.65 -10.90 9.37
CA VAL A 83 -7.42 -10.55 10.77
C VAL A 83 -8.54 -11.11 11.64
N LYS A 84 -9.79 -10.99 11.22
CA LYS A 84 -10.95 -11.54 11.93
C LYS A 84 -10.88 -13.06 12.00
N LYS A 85 -10.52 -13.72 10.91
CA LYS A 85 -10.38 -15.17 10.85
C LYS A 85 -9.28 -15.65 11.78
N ALA A 86 -8.16 -14.98 11.82
CA ALA A 86 -7.05 -15.30 12.72
C ALA A 86 -7.46 -15.15 14.18
N ALA A 87 -8.20 -14.09 14.52
CA ALA A 87 -8.73 -13.87 15.87
C ALA A 87 -9.75 -14.94 16.26
N ALA A 88 -10.62 -15.34 15.34
CA ALA A 88 -11.63 -16.37 15.60
C ALA A 88 -11.04 -17.77 15.73
N ALA A 89 -9.90 -18.04 15.07
CA ALA A 89 -9.23 -19.34 15.13
C ALA A 89 -8.56 -19.61 16.49
N LYS A 90 -8.47 -18.61 17.33
CA LYS A 90 -7.96 -18.75 18.69
C LYS A 90 -9.09 -18.89 19.68
#